data_81a9ff5608e7787903912c2b12e50c9c
#
_entry.id   81a9ff5608e7787903912c2b12e50c9c
#
_cell.length_a   1.000
_cell.length_b   1.000
_cell.length_c   1.000
_cell.angle_alpha   90.00
_cell.angle_beta   90.00
_cell.angle_gamma   90.00
#
_symmetry.space_group_name_H-M   'P 1'
#
loop_
_entity.id
_entity.type
_entity.pdbx_description
1 polymer ?
#
loop_
_entity_poly.entity_id
_entity_poly.type
_entity_poly.pdbx_seq_one_letter_code
_entity_poly.pdbx_strand_id
1 'polypeptide(L)'
;PPKPAVFVQAARMLLQHQTGQRELTAAEAWHMACKQLNPYKKPHYENKLVAQAVHDIGYMTLCTADHDMFSRFEHVYNIVYLLFSYLSRLF
;
A
#
# COMPACT_ATOMS: atom_id res chain seq x y z
N PRO A 1 6.75 -6.29 -26.90
CA PRO A 1 6.68 -6.58 -25.48
C PRO A 1 5.56 -5.81 -24.81
N PRO A 2 4.88 -6.41 -23.82
CA PRO A 2 3.80 -5.71 -23.15
C PRO A 2 4.34 -4.50 -22.38
N LYS A 3 3.59 -3.43 -22.41
CA LYS A 3 3.97 -2.22 -21.68
C LYS A 3 3.84 -2.48 -20.17
N PRO A 4 4.73 -1.92 -19.35
CA PRO A 4 4.65 -2.13 -17.90
C PRO A 4 3.29 -1.75 -17.31
N ALA A 5 2.63 -0.74 -17.86
CA ALA A 5 1.31 -0.32 -17.38
C ALA A 5 0.26 -1.43 -17.56
N VAL A 6 0.30 -2.16 -18.67
CA VAL A 6 -0.63 -3.27 -18.93
C VAL A 6 -0.38 -4.40 -17.95
N PHE A 7 0.87 -4.68 -17.66
CA PHE A 7 1.26 -5.72 -16.72
C PHE A 7 0.77 -5.42 -15.30
N VAL A 8 0.95 -4.19 -14.87
CA VAL A 8 0.49 -3.74 -13.55
C VAL A 8 -1.03 -3.84 -13.46
N GLN A 9 -1.74 -3.46 -14.52
CA GLN A 9 -3.19 -3.51 -14.54
C GLN A 9 -3.70 -4.96 -14.42
N ALA A 10 -3.05 -5.90 -15.10
CA ALA A 10 -3.41 -7.30 -15.00
C ALA A 10 -3.19 -7.85 -13.59
N ALA A 11 -2.07 -7.46 -12.96
CA ALA A 11 -1.76 -7.85 -11.59
C ALA A 11 -2.81 -7.30 -10.61
N ARG A 12 -3.28 -6.09 -10.85
CA ARG A 12 -4.33 -5.46 -10.03
C ARG A 12 -5.63 -6.24 -10.07
N MET A 13 -6.03 -6.67 -11.26
CA MET A 13 -7.24 -7.46 -11.41
C MET A 13 -7.16 -8.78 -10.68
N LEU A 14 -6.00 -9.44 -10.73
CA LEU A 14 -5.78 -10.70 -10.03
C LEU A 14 -5.83 -10.50 -8.51
N LEU A 15 -5.19 -9.47 -8.02
CA LEU A 15 -5.17 -9.16 -6.59
C LEU A 15 -6.57 -8.86 -6.08
N GLN A 16 -7.32 -8.05 -6.80
CA GLN A 16 -8.69 -7.69 -6.45
C GLN A 16 -9.58 -8.91 -6.43
N HIS A 17 -9.41 -9.79 -7.41
CA HIS A 17 -10.21 -11.02 -7.52
C HIS A 17 -9.92 -11.98 -6.36
N GLN A 18 -8.67 -12.10 -5.95
CA GLN A 18 -8.27 -13.02 -4.89
C GLN A 18 -8.65 -12.54 -3.50
N THR A 19 -8.54 -11.25 -3.25
CA THR A 19 -8.77 -10.69 -1.91
C THR A 19 -10.20 -10.23 -1.70
N GLY A 20 -10.95 -10.02 -2.78
CA GLY A 20 -12.29 -9.46 -2.70
C GLY A 20 -12.32 -8.01 -2.24
N GLN A 21 -11.16 -7.38 -2.12
CA GLN A 21 -11.05 -6.01 -1.68
C GLN A 21 -10.91 -5.07 -2.88
N ARG A 22 -11.53 -3.90 -2.75
CA ARG A 22 -11.37 -2.87 -3.77
C ARG A 22 -9.93 -2.40 -3.77
N GLU A 23 -9.37 -2.29 -4.98
CA GLU A 23 -8.05 -1.75 -5.14
C GLU A 23 -8.02 -0.26 -4.81
N LEU A 24 -7.01 0.15 -4.06
CA LEU A 24 -6.81 1.55 -3.69
C LEU A 24 -5.67 2.15 -4.50
N THR A 25 -5.85 3.41 -4.89
CA THR A 25 -4.73 4.19 -5.42
C THR A 25 -3.79 4.54 -4.26
N ALA A 26 -2.55 4.95 -4.58
CA ALA A 26 -1.61 5.37 -3.55
C ALA A 26 -2.15 6.56 -2.74
N ALA A 27 -2.88 7.47 -3.38
CA ALA A 27 -3.47 8.61 -2.69
C ALA A 27 -4.57 8.17 -1.71
N GLU A 28 -5.42 7.26 -2.11
CA GLU A 28 -6.45 6.70 -1.23
C GLU A 28 -5.83 5.94 -0.06
N ALA A 29 -4.79 5.14 -0.36
CA ALA A 29 -4.07 4.38 0.67
C ALA A 29 -3.41 5.33 1.68
N TRP A 30 -2.82 6.42 1.19
CA TRP A 30 -2.21 7.44 2.06
C TRP A 30 -3.25 8.10 2.96
N HIS A 31 -4.42 8.40 2.42
CA HIS A 31 -5.50 8.97 3.19
C HIS A 31 -5.93 8.03 4.32
N MET A 32 -6.07 6.75 4.03
CA MET A 32 -6.40 5.75 5.04
C MET A 32 -5.31 5.64 6.10
N ALA A 33 -4.05 5.67 5.69
CA ALA A 33 -2.94 5.62 6.62
C ALA A 33 -2.93 6.83 7.55
N CYS A 34 -3.12 8.03 7.01
CA CYS A 34 -3.10 9.27 7.77
C CYS A 34 -4.19 9.33 8.83
N LYS A 35 -5.35 8.74 8.56
CA LYS A 35 -6.46 8.74 9.51
C LYS A 35 -6.12 8.04 10.81
N GLN A 36 -5.17 7.13 10.79
CA GLN A 36 -4.83 6.33 11.96
C GLN A 36 -3.47 6.68 12.56
N LEU A 37 -2.85 7.77 12.11
CA LEU A 37 -1.55 8.19 12.64
C LEU A 37 -1.75 8.86 14.01
N ASN A 38 -1.54 8.06 15.05
CA ASN A 38 -1.63 8.53 16.44
C ASN A 38 -0.62 7.73 17.25
N PRO A 39 0.44 8.38 17.79
CA PRO A 39 1.49 7.67 18.52
C PRO A 39 1.02 7.01 19.81
N TYR A 40 -0.17 7.34 20.27
CA TYR A 40 -0.72 6.79 21.52
C TYR A 40 -1.71 5.65 21.28
N LYS A 41 -1.99 5.31 20.04
CA LYS A 41 -2.92 4.23 19.70
C LYS A 41 -2.30 3.26 18.71
N LYS A 42 -2.66 2.00 18.85
CA LYS A 42 -2.25 0.98 17.90
C LYS A 42 -3.12 1.09 16.65
N PRO A 43 -2.54 1.19 15.46
CA PRO A 43 -3.32 1.30 14.23
C PRO A 43 -3.93 -0.04 13.85
N HIS A 44 -5.06 0.01 13.17
CA HIS A 44 -5.67 -1.16 12.58
C HIS A 44 -6.05 -0.84 11.14
N TYR A 45 -5.45 -1.54 10.19
CA TYR A 45 -5.71 -1.35 8.78
C TYR A 45 -6.35 -2.60 8.21
N GLU A 46 -7.53 -2.44 7.63
CA GLU A 46 -8.22 -3.56 6.98
C GLU A 46 -7.53 -3.94 5.68
N ASN A 47 -6.97 -2.96 4.98
CA ASN A 47 -6.25 -3.21 3.74
C ASN A 47 -4.82 -3.63 4.05
N LYS A 48 -4.46 -4.85 3.63
CA LYS A 48 -3.15 -5.43 3.93
C LYS A 48 -2.02 -4.67 3.26
N LEU A 49 -2.25 -4.10 2.08
CA LEU A 49 -1.21 -3.34 1.38
C LEU A 49 -0.89 -2.05 2.13
N VAL A 50 -1.91 -1.37 2.64
CA VAL A 50 -1.71 -0.17 3.45
C VAL A 50 -0.93 -0.51 4.72
N ALA A 51 -1.34 -1.59 5.39
CA ALA A 51 -0.68 -2.04 6.61
C ALA A 51 0.80 -2.34 6.37
N GLN A 52 1.10 -3.05 5.28
CA GLN A 52 2.48 -3.41 4.95
C GLN A 52 3.31 -2.18 4.60
N ALA A 53 2.75 -1.24 3.83
CA ALA A 53 3.47 -0.02 3.47
C ALA A 53 3.81 0.81 4.72
N VAL A 54 2.85 0.95 5.62
CA VAL A 54 3.07 1.67 6.89
C VAL A 54 4.13 0.96 7.72
N HIS A 55 4.09 -0.37 7.76
CA HIS A 55 5.07 -1.16 8.50
C HIS A 55 6.48 -0.97 7.92
N ASP A 56 6.62 -0.98 6.60
CA ASP A 56 7.91 -0.88 5.93
C ASP A 56 8.56 0.49 6.13
N ILE A 57 7.75 1.55 6.17
CA ILE A 57 8.26 2.91 6.45
C ILE A 57 8.52 3.08 7.95
N GLY A 58 7.65 2.53 8.76
CA GLY A 58 7.67 2.67 10.21
C GLY A 58 6.55 3.59 10.69
N TYR A 59 5.66 3.04 11.51
CA TYR A 59 4.49 3.77 11.99
C TYR A 59 4.90 5.03 12.77
N MET A 60 5.85 4.88 13.68
CA MET A 60 6.30 6.03 14.46
C MET A 60 7.01 7.07 13.61
N THR A 61 7.72 6.64 12.57
CA THR A 61 8.33 7.56 11.62
C THR A 61 7.29 8.45 10.96
N LEU A 62 6.16 7.86 10.56
CA LEU A 62 5.05 8.61 9.98
C LEU A 62 4.39 9.53 10.99
N CYS A 63 4.19 9.05 12.23
CA CYS A 63 3.55 9.84 13.27
C CYS A 63 4.38 11.07 13.66
N THR A 64 5.71 10.97 13.61
CA THR A 64 6.61 12.02 14.06
C THR A 64 7.20 12.85 12.93
N ALA A 65 6.85 12.54 11.68
CA ALA A 65 7.35 13.26 10.53
C ALA A 65 6.91 14.73 10.58
N ASP A 66 7.84 15.63 10.30
CA ASP A 66 7.58 17.07 10.28
C ASP A 66 7.45 17.62 8.85
N HIS A 67 7.35 16.73 7.88
CA HIS A 67 7.21 17.07 6.47
C HIS A 67 6.29 16.06 5.79
N ASP A 68 5.89 16.38 4.55
CA ASP A 68 5.01 15.51 3.78
C ASP A 68 5.73 14.22 3.38
N MET A 69 5.21 13.11 3.81
CA MET A 69 5.76 11.78 3.52
C MET A 69 5.04 11.07 2.37
N PHE A 70 4.17 11.76 1.66
CA PHE A 70 3.36 11.12 0.63
C PHE A 70 4.21 10.48 -0.48
N SER A 71 5.23 11.18 -0.96
CA SER A 71 6.09 10.66 -2.03
C SER A 71 6.76 9.35 -1.60
N ARG A 72 7.26 9.31 -0.36
CA ARG A 72 7.89 8.12 0.17
C ARG A 72 6.87 6.99 0.34
N PHE A 73 5.70 7.31 0.85
CA PHE A 73 4.62 6.33 1.01
C PHE A 73 4.20 5.77 -0.35
N GLU A 74 4.02 6.63 -1.34
CA GLU A 74 3.64 6.21 -2.68
C GLU A 74 4.65 5.23 -3.25
N HIS A 75 5.94 5.55 -3.12
CA HIS A 75 7.00 4.68 -3.60
C HIS A 75 6.96 3.31 -2.91
N VAL A 76 6.87 3.29 -1.59
CA VAL A 76 6.80 2.05 -0.82
C VAL A 76 5.53 1.28 -1.14
N TYR A 77 4.40 1.95 -1.22
CA TYR A 77 3.13 1.32 -1.54
C TYR A 77 3.16 0.62 -2.90
N ASN A 78 3.75 1.28 -3.89
CA ASN A 78 3.86 0.69 -5.22
C ASN A 78 4.76 -0.54 -5.22
N ILE A 79 5.85 -0.51 -4.46
CA ILE A 79 6.73 -1.68 -4.31
C ILE A 79 6.01 -2.82 -3.62
N VAL A 80 5.32 -2.54 -2.53
CA VAL A 80 4.54 -3.54 -1.79
C VAL A 80 3.47 -4.16 -2.70
N TYR A 81 2.81 -3.33 -3.48
CA TYR A 81 1.79 -3.78 -4.42
C TYR A 81 2.37 -4.75 -5.44
N LEU A 82 3.51 -4.40 -6.04
CA LEU A 82 4.16 -5.24 -7.04
C LEU A 82 4.62 -6.57 -6.43
N LEU A 83 5.19 -6.53 -5.24
CA LEU A 83 5.63 -7.76 -4.56
C LEU A 83 4.44 -8.65 -4.23
N PHE A 84 3.36 -8.08 -3.75
CA PHE A 84 2.17 -8.85 -3.40
C PHE A 84 1.55 -9.49 -4.64
N SER A 85 1.52 -8.76 -5.75
CA SER A 85 1.03 -9.27 -7.03
C SER A 85 1.89 -10.41 -7.53
N TYR A 86 3.21 -10.28 -7.39
CA TYR A 86 4.15 -11.31 -7.80
C TYR A 86 3.95 -12.58 -6.98
N LEU A 87 3.82 -12.45 -5.66
CA LEU A 87 3.59 -13.60 -4.78
C LEU A 87 2.27 -14.29 -5.08
N SER A 88 1.24 -13.52 -5.42
CA SER A 88 -0.06 -14.07 -5.78
C SER A 88 -0.01 -14.95 -7.01
N ARG A 89 0.94 -14.71 -7.90
CA ARG A 89 1.10 -15.53 -9.11
C ARG A 89 1.80 -16.86 -8.83
N LEU A 90 2.62 -16.90 -7.79
CA LEU A 90 3.34 -18.12 -7.42
C LEU A 90 2.45 -19.13 -6.71
N PHE A 91 1.36 -18.66 -6.18
CA PHE A 91 0.39 -19.47 -5.45
C PHE A 91 -0.96 -19.44 -6.15
#